data_a968525b75c2a9d7a48045edb72f42da
#
_entry.id   a968525b75c2a9d7a48045edb72f42da
#
_cell.length_a   1.000
_cell.length_b   1.000
_cell.length_c   1.000
_cell.angle_alpha   90.00
_cell.angle_beta   90.00
_cell.angle_gamma   90.00
#
_symmetry.space_group_name_H-M   'P 1'
#
loop_
_entity.id
_entity.type
_entity.pdbx_description
1 polymer ?
#
loop_
_entity_poly.entity_id
_entity_poly.type
_entity_poly.pdbx_seq_one_letter_code
_entity_poly.pdbx_strand_id
1 'polypeptide(L)'
;MELIFRSATEDDLGALVGMLANDPLGQQREDKTQFDKYQTAFAEINRDPNNELIVAVFEQRVVGMLQLTYIPYLTHQGSWRCLIEGVRVDENFRGQGLGECLFQHAIELAKQRDCSMVQLTSDKQRPDALRFYEKLGFIPSHEGFKLKL
;
A
#
# COMPACT_ATOMS: atom_id res chain seq x y z
N MET A 1 14.94 -12.33 8.88
CA MET A 1 13.66 -11.88 9.49
C MET A 1 12.53 -12.67 8.85
N GLU A 2 11.78 -13.38 9.65
CA GLU A 2 10.66 -14.18 9.15
C GLU A 2 9.39 -13.35 9.19
N LEU A 3 8.86 -12.99 8.02
CA LEU A 3 7.67 -12.18 7.88
C LEU A 3 6.47 -13.03 7.49
N ILE A 4 5.32 -12.71 8.07
CA ILE A 4 4.04 -13.26 7.66
C ILE A 4 3.26 -12.14 7.00
N PHE A 5 2.71 -12.42 5.81
CA PHE A 5 1.82 -11.49 5.10
C PHE A 5 0.40 -12.00 5.19
N ARG A 6 -0.52 -11.13 5.55
CA ARG A 6 -1.95 -11.48 5.64
C ARG A 6 -2.81 -10.25 5.42
N SER A 7 -4.09 -10.46 5.22
CA SER A 7 -5.05 -9.34 5.19
C SER A 7 -5.16 -8.72 6.58
N ALA A 8 -5.33 -7.41 6.62
CA ALA A 8 -5.54 -6.69 7.86
C ALA A 8 -6.90 -7.05 8.46
N THR A 9 -6.97 -7.02 9.79
CA THR A 9 -8.22 -7.14 10.54
C THR A 9 -8.49 -5.82 11.25
N GLU A 10 -9.70 -5.66 11.80
CA GLU A 10 -10.05 -4.45 12.53
C GLU A 10 -9.11 -4.22 13.73
N ASP A 11 -8.61 -5.28 14.35
CA ASP A 11 -7.68 -5.18 15.47
C ASP A 11 -6.34 -4.54 15.07
N ASP A 12 -5.99 -4.60 13.78
CA ASP A 12 -4.75 -3.99 13.28
C ASP A 12 -4.88 -2.48 13.06
N LEU A 13 -6.10 -1.96 13.00
CA LEU A 13 -6.36 -0.62 12.49
C LEU A 13 -5.63 0.48 13.26
N GLY A 14 -5.53 0.34 14.58
CA GLY A 14 -4.79 1.31 15.41
C GLY A 14 -3.33 1.41 14.99
N ALA A 15 -2.67 0.28 14.76
CA ALA A 15 -1.27 0.24 14.31
C ALA A 15 -1.14 0.84 12.90
N LEU A 16 -2.09 0.56 12.01
CA LEU A 16 -2.06 1.06 10.64
C LEU A 16 -2.19 2.58 10.58
N VAL A 17 -3.15 3.14 11.33
CA VAL A 17 -3.32 4.59 11.42
C VAL A 17 -2.07 5.25 12.02
N GLY A 18 -1.46 4.60 13.02
CA GLY A 18 -0.20 5.06 13.59
C GLY A 18 0.92 5.14 12.56
N MET A 19 1.07 4.14 11.72
CA MET A 19 2.10 4.15 10.66
C MET A 19 1.82 5.21 9.61
N LEU A 20 0.57 5.42 9.23
CA LEU A 20 0.19 6.48 8.28
C LEU A 20 0.50 7.87 8.84
N ALA A 21 0.18 8.10 10.12
CA ALA A 21 0.42 9.40 10.76
C ALA A 21 1.90 9.67 11.04
N ASN A 22 2.71 8.63 11.18
CA ASN A 22 4.14 8.75 11.49
C ASN A 22 5.03 8.90 10.24
N ASP A 23 4.49 9.43 9.17
CA ASP A 23 5.16 9.70 7.91
C ASP A 23 5.19 11.23 7.71
N PRO A 24 6.28 11.84 7.19
CA PRO A 24 6.36 13.29 7.04
C PRO A 24 5.17 13.90 6.28
N LEU A 25 4.69 13.24 5.23
CA LEU A 25 3.51 13.69 4.51
C LEU A 25 2.22 13.34 5.25
N GLY A 26 2.18 12.18 5.93
CA GLY A 26 1.05 11.73 6.72
C GLY A 26 0.77 12.61 7.92
N GLN A 27 1.80 13.17 8.55
CA GLN A 27 1.61 14.09 9.68
C GLN A 27 0.78 15.31 9.31
N GLN A 28 0.77 15.70 8.05
CA GLN A 28 0.04 16.87 7.56
C GLN A 28 -1.41 16.57 7.18
N ARG A 29 -1.76 15.30 6.95
CA ARG A 29 -3.08 14.91 6.43
C ARG A 29 -3.83 13.89 7.27
N GLU A 30 -3.13 13.10 8.09
CA GLU A 30 -3.78 12.09 8.94
C GLU A 30 -4.08 12.64 10.33
N ASP A 31 -5.14 12.14 10.95
CA ASP A 31 -5.57 12.59 12.26
C ASP A 31 -6.06 11.40 13.09
N LYS A 32 -5.24 10.94 14.04
CA LYS A 32 -5.56 9.81 14.91
C LYS A 32 -6.79 10.05 15.78
N THR A 33 -7.14 11.32 16.04
CA THR A 33 -8.33 11.66 16.87
C THR A 33 -9.62 11.40 16.10
N GLN A 34 -9.57 11.24 14.78
CA GLN A 34 -10.69 10.95 13.92
C GLN A 34 -10.76 9.45 13.58
N PHE A 35 -10.53 8.60 14.57
CA PHE A 35 -10.40 7.15 14.35
C PHE A 35 -11.64 6.53 13.71
N ASP A 36 -12.81 7.05 14.01
CA ASP A 36 -14.07 6.61 13.42
C ASP A 36 -14.10 6.71 11.90
N LYS A 37 -13.40 7.68 11.31
CA LYS A 37 -13.28 7.82 9.86
C LYS A 37 -12.51 6.66 9.25
N TYR A 38 -11.46 6.22 9.94
CA TYR A 38 -10.66 5.07 9.49
C TYR A 38 -11.44 3.77 9.65
N GLN A 39 -12.22 3.63 10.71
CA GLN A 39 -13.09 2.47 10.90
C GLN A 39 -14.12 2.35 9.78
N THR A 40 -14.74 3.46 9.40
CA THR A 40 -15.71 3.51 8.29
C THR A 40 -15.05 3.14 6.97
N ALA A 41 -13.87 3.70 6.69
CA ALA A 41 -13.12 3.39 5.48
C ALA A 41 -12.70 1.92 5.45
N PHE A 42 -12.22 1.39 6.58
CA PHE A 42 -11.83 -0.01 6.67
C PHE A 42 -13.00 -0.95 6.37
N ALA A 43 -14.19 -0.65 6.88
CA ALA A 43 -15.38 -1.45 6.62
C ALA A 43 -15.70 -1.50 5.12
N GLU A 44 -15.57 -0.37 4.42
CA GLU A 44 -15.78 -0.32 2.97
C GLU A 44 -14.72 -1.14 2.23
N ILE A 45 -13.45 -1.00 2.60
CA ILE A 45 -12.36 -1.76 1.99
C ILE A 45 -12.58 -3.27 2.19
N ASN A 46 -12.91 -3.65 3.43
CA ASN A 46 -13.06 -5.06 3.79
C ASN A 46 -14.24 -5.73 3.09
N ARG A 47 -15.25 -4.95 2.73
CA ARG A 47 -16.44 -5.44 2.02
C ARG A 47 -16.21 -5.60 0.52
N ASP A 48 -15.25 -4.88 -0.05
CA ASP A 48 -14.99 -4.86 -1.48
C ASP A 48 -14.02 -6.00 -1.86
N PRO A 49 -14.45 -6.99 -2.66
CA PRO A 49 -13.57 -8.10 -3.05
C PRO A 49 -12.38 -7.66 -3.92
N ASN A 50 -12.40 -6.44 -4.46
CA ASN A 50 -11.33 -5.89 -5.27
C ASN A 50 -10.40 -4.96 -4.49
N ASN A 51 -10.53 -4.92 -3.17
CA ASN A 51 -9.63 -4.17 -2.29
C ASN A 51 -9.08 -5.08 -1.20
N GLU A 52 -7.80 -4.91 -0.91
CA GLU A 52 -7.15 -5.62 0.19
C GLU A 52 -6.20 -4.68 0.92
N LEU A 53 -6.32 -4.64 2.25
CA LEU A 53 -5.25 -4.10 3.09
C LEU A 53 -4.38 -5.27 3.52
N ILE A 54 -3.11 -5.22 3.15
CA ILE A 54 -2.13 -6.26 3.47
C ILE A 54 -1.22 -5.75 4.58
N VAL A 55 -0.97 -6.60 5.56
CA VAL A 55 0.00 -6.30 6.62
C VAL A 55 1.14 -7.31 6.59
N ALA A 56 2.32 -6.81 6.92
CA ALA A 56 3.49 -7.62 7.21
C ALA A 56 3.62 -7.73 8.73
N VAL A 57 3.75 -8.95 9.23
CA VAL A 57 3.80 -9.24 10.66
C VAL A 57 5.14 -9.92 10.98
N PHE A 58 5.81 -9.41 12.00
CA PHE A 58 7.02 -10.00 12.56
C PHE A 58 6.82 -10.17 14.06
N GLU A 59 6.97 -11.40 14.54
CA GLU A 59 6.78 -11.74 15.96
C GLU A 59 5.48 -11.16 16.53
N GLN A 60 4.36 -11.42 15.85
CA GLN A 60 3.02 -10.99 16.24
C GLN A 60 2.80 -9.48 16.22
N ARG A 61 3.75 -8.71 15.70
CA ARG A 61 3.63 -7.26 15.58
C ARG A 61 3.49 -6.86 14.12
N VAL A 62 2.55 -5.97 13.82
CA VAL A 62 2.40 -5.39 12.49
C VAL A 62 3.57 -4.42 12.27
N VAL A 63 4.38 -4.68 11.24
CA VAL A 63 5.58 -3.91 10.93
C VAL A 63 5.53 -3.26 9.54
N GLY A 64 4.53 -3.55 8.74
CA GLY A 64 4.37 -2.93 7.43
C GLY A 64 2.94 -3.08 6.92
N MET A 65 2.59 -2.26 5.94
CA MET A 65 1.27 -2.26 5.33
C MET A 65 1.31 -1.77 3.90
N LEU A 66 0.32 -2.17 3.11
CA LEU A 66 -0.03 -1.54 1.84
C LEU A 66 -1.49 -1.86 1.52
N GLN A 67 -2.07 -1.08 0.62
CA GLN A 67 -3.40 -1.34 0.10
C GLN A 67 -3.30 -1.68 -1.37
N LEU A 68 -4.01 -2.74 -1.79
CA LEU A 68 -4.14 -3.15 -3.17
C LEU A 68 -5.55 -2.93 -3.64
N THR A 69 -5.68 -2.38 -4.84
CA THR A 69 -6.97 -2.28 -5.53
C THR A 69 -6.83 -2.94 -6.89
N TYR A 70 -7.70 -3.90 -7.17
CA TYR A 70 -7.73 -4.60 -8.45
C TYR A 70 -8.81 -3.94 -9.31
N ILE A 71 -8.39 -3.39 -10.46
CA ILE A 71 -9.26 -2.53 -11.27
C ILE A 71 -9.39 -3.11 -12.67
N PRO A 72 -10.62 -3.41 -13.12
CA PRO A 72 -10.83 -3.79 -14.52
C PRO A 72 -10.81 -2.54 -15.40
N TYR A 73 -10.19 -2.64 -16.55
CA TYR A 73 -10.12 -1.56 -17.54
C TYR A 73 -10.65 -2.04 -18.87
N LEU A 74 -11.34 -1.16 -19.58
CA LEU A 74 -11.74 -1.44 -20.95
C LEU A 74 -10.51 -1.37 -21.89
N THR A 75 -9.59 -0.47 -21.61
CA THR A 75 -8.33 -0.33 -22.35
C THR A 75 -7.45 -1.57 -22.18
N HIS A 76 -6.41 -1.68 -23.02
CA HIS A 76 -5.48 -2.81 -22.99
C HIS A 76 -6.19 -4.16 -23.10
N GLN A 77 -7.21 -4.20 -24.01
CA GLN A 77 -7.99 -5.40 -24.29
C GLN A 77 -8.75 -5.93 -23.07
N GLY A 78 -9.30 -5.02 -22.26
CA GLY A 78 -10.10 -5.41 -21.10
C GLY A 78 -9.28 -6.01 -19.96
N SER A 79 -8.04 -5.60 -19.81
CA SER A 79 -7.16 -6.16 -18.80
C SER A 79 -7.43 -5.58 -17.40
N TRP A 80 -7.00 -6.32 -16.38
CA TRP A 80 -7.03 -5.88 -14.99
C TRP A 80 -5.68 -5.30 -14.59
N ARG A 81 -5.71 -4.32 -13.71
CA ARG A 81 -4.51 -3.72 -13.11
C ARG A 81 -4.59 -3.82 -11.60
N CYS A 82 -3.42 -3.87 -10.97
CA CYS A 82 -3.29 -3.78 -9.52
C CYS A 82 -2.69 -2.42 -9.18
N LEU A 83 -3.43 -1.63 -8.40
CA LEU A 83 -2.96 -0.33 -7.91
C LEU A 83 -2.45 -0.50 -6.48
N ILE A 84 -1.25 -0.01 -6.20
CA ILE A 84 -0.65 -0.05 -4.86
C ILE A 84 -0.70 1.35 -4.26
N GLU A 85 -1.23 1.44 -3.04
CA GLU A 85 -1.35 2.69 -2.29
C GLU A 85 -0.97 2.49 -0.83
N GLY A 86 -0.61 3.57 -0.16
CA GLY A 86 -0.47 3.59 1.29
C GLY A 86 0.63 2.70 1.85
N VAL A 87 1.72 2.50 1.13
CA VAL A 87 2.82 1.65 1.58
C VAL A 87 3.53 2.31 2.75
N ARG A 88 3.64 1.59 3.86
CA ARG A 88 4.36 2.05 5.06
C ARG A 88 5.13 0.91 5.69
N VAL A 89 6.25 1.27 6.29
CA VAL A 89 7.06 0.37 7.12
C VAL A 89 7.24 1.04 8.49
N ASP A 90 7.07 0.27 9.55
CA ASP A 90 7.30 0.76 10.91
C ASP A 90 8.71 1.35 11.02
N GLU A 91 8.83 2.51 11.67
CA GLU A 91 10.10 3.24 11.74
C GLU A 91 11.25 2.41 12.32
N ASN A 92 10.94 1.49 13.24
CA ASN A 92 11.95 0.63 13.86
C ASN A 92 12.42 -0.51 12.95
N PHE A 93 11.76 -0.69 11.81
CA PHE A 93 12.06 -1.77 10.87
C PHE A 93 12.51 -1.27 9.51
N ARG A 94 12.68 0.04 9.33
CA ARG A 94 13.16 0.63 8.08
C ARG A 94 14.62 0.26 7.82
N GLY A 95 15.01 0.22 6.55
CA GLY A 95 16.38 -0.09 6.15
C GLY A 95 16.75 -1.56 6.22
N GLN A 96 15.78 -2.46 6.38
CA GLN A 96 16.00 -3.90 6.50
C GLN A 96 15.42 -4.70 5.32
N GLY A 97 15.02 -4.02 4.25
CA GLY A 97 14.48 -4.69 3.06
C GLY A 97 13.00 -5.08 3.16
N LEU A 98 12.30 -4.64 4.19
CA LEU A 98 10.91 -5.01 4.42
C LEU A 98 9.99 -4.42 3.35
N GLY A 99 10.26 -3.19 2.92
CA GLY A 99 9.50 -2.54 1.84
C GLY A 99 9.60 -3.34 0.54
N GLU A 100 10.78 -3.82 0.20
CA GLU A 100 10.96 -4.67 -0.99
C GLU A 100 10.15 -5.96 -0.86
N CYS A 101 10.16 -6.59 0.31
CA CYS A 101 9.38 -7.81 0.55
C CYS A 101 7.87 -7.56 0.39
N LEU A 102 7.37 -6.42 0.89
CA LEU A 102 5.98 -6.03 0.72
C LEU A 102 5.60 -5.90 -0.76
N PHE A 103 6.44 -5.22 -1.54
CA PHE A 103 6.19 -5.05 -2.98
C PHE A 103 6.25 -6.38 -3.72
N GLN A 104 7.20 -7.24 -3.40
CA GLN A 104 7.29 -8.57 -4.02
C GLN A 104 6.04 -9.39 -3.74
N HIS A 105 5.53 -9.34 -2.50
CA HIS A 105 4.29 -10.01 -2.14
C HIS A 105 3.09 -9.45 -2.92
N ALA A 106 3.00 -8.12 -3.03
CA ALA A 106 1.93 -7.47 -3.80
C ALA A 106 1.96 -7.86 -5.28
N ILE A 107 3.15 -7.91 -5.87
CA ILE A 107 3.33 -8.31 -7.27
C ILE A 107 2.87 -9.74 -7.47
N GLU A 108 3.19 -10.63 -6.54
CA GLU A 108 2.75 -12.03 -6.61
C GLU A 108 1.23 -12.15 -6.53
N LEU A 109 0.59 -11.38 -5.63
CA LEU A 109 -0.87 -11.35 -5.55
C LEU A 109 -1.50 -10.84 -6.85
N ALA A 110 -0.91 -9.82 -7.46
CA ALA A 110 -1.37 -9.29 -8.73
C ALA A 110 -1.31 -10.35 -9.84
N LYS A 111 -0.23 -11.15 -9.88
CA LYS A 111 -0.09 -12.25 -10.82
C LYS A 111 -1.16 -13.31 -10.59
N GLN A 112 -1.43 -13.67 -9.34
CA GLN A 112 -2.47 -14.65 -9.00
C GLN A 112 -3.87 -14.19 -9.41
N ARG A 113 -4.09 -12.87 -9.47
CA ARG A 113 -5.34 -12.27 -9.93
C ARG A 113 -5.38 -12.02 -11.43
N ASP A 114 -4.39 -12.50 -12.18
CA ASP A 114 -4.28 -12.31 -13.63
C ASP A 114 -4.26 -10.83 -14.05
N CYS A 115 -3.71 -9.97 -13.21
CA CYS A 115 -3.49 -8.59 -13.60
C CYS A 115 -2.38 -8.51 -14.65
N SER A 116 -2.57 -7.62 -15.64
CA SER A 116 -1.57 -7.41 -16.69
C SER A 116 -0.49 -6.43 -16.27
N MET A 117 -0.73 -5.65 -15.21
CA MET A 117 0.16 -4.58 -14.81
C MET A 117 -0.07 -4.24 -13.34
N VAL A 118 1.00 -3.79 -12.69
CA VAL A 118 0.97 -3.19 -11.36
C VAL A 118 1.36 -1.72 -11.53
N GLN A 119 0.61 -0.82 -10.93
CA GLN A 119 0.87 0.61 -11.04
C GLN A 119 0.81 1.29 -9.69
N LEU A 120 1.51 2.41 -9.57
CA LEU A 120 1.49 3.27 -8.40
C LEU A 120 1.84 4.68 -8.80
N THR A 121 1.56 5.63 -7.91
CA THR A 121 2.08 6.98 -8.00
C THR A 121 3.00 7.24 -6.81
N SER A 122 4.00 8.08 -7.01
CA SER A 122 4.92 8.48 -5.95
C SER A 122 4.91 10.00 -5.85
N ASP A 123 4.79 10.51 -4.62
CA ASP A 123 4.86 11.94 -4.39
C ASP A 123 6.26 12.45 -4.73
N LYS A 124 6.35 13.52 -5.51
CA LYS A 124 7.64 14.12 -5.90
C LYS A 124 8.45 14.61 -4.71
N GLN A 125 7.80 14.82 -3.55
CA GLN A 125 8.47 15.24 -2.32
C GLN A 125 9.17 14.11 -1.59
N ARG A 126 9.00 12.84 -2.02
CA ARG A 126 9.67 11.70 -1.39
C ARG A 126 11.03 11.49 -2.06
N PRO A 127 12.14 11.73 -1.36
CA PRO A 127 13.47 11.49 -1.91
C PRO A 127 13.71 9.99 -2.08
N ASP A 128 14.52 9.63 -3.06
CA ASP A 128 14.97 8.25 -3.32
C ASP A 128 13.86 7.25 -3.68
N ALA A 129 12.59 7.67 -3.72
CA ALA A 129 11.48 6.78 -4.07
C ALA A 129 11.61 6.27 -5.51
N LEU A 130 12.00 7.13 -6.43
CA LEU A 130 12.14 6.78 -7.83
C LEU A 130 13.14 5.63 -8.03
N ARG A 131 14.30 5.69 -7.38
CA ARG A 131 15.31 4.63 -7.45
C ARG A 131 14.79 3.31 -6.89
N PHE A 132 14.07 3.39 -5.78
CA PHE A 132 13.49 2.21 -5.14
C PHE A 132 12.55 1.49 -6.10
N TYR A 133 11.65 2.22 -6.75
CA TYR A 133 10.69 1.63 -7.67
C TYR A 133 11.35 1.11 -8.95
N GLU A 134 12.32 1.84 -9.50
CA GLU A 134 13.06 1.40 -10.67
C GLU A 134 13.81 0.10 -10.39
N LYS A 135 14.39 -0.04 -9.21
CA LYS A 135 15.09 -1.27 -8.79
C LYS A 135 14.15 -2.46 -8.75
N LEU A 136 12.87 -2.24 -8.42
CA LEU A 136 11.85 -3.29 -8.42
C LEU A 136 11.32 -3.62 -9.83
N GLY A 137 11.71 -2.85 -10.83
CA GLY A 137 11.28 -3.08 -12.22
C GLY A 137 10.19 -2.14 -12.71
N PHE A 138 9.77 -1.17 -11.89
CA PHE A 138 8.81 -0.16 -12.32
C PHE A 138 9.47 0.85 -13.25
N ILE A 139 8.72 1.33 -14.24
CA ILE A 139 9.18 2.31 -15.22
C ILE A 139 8.37 3.59 -15.01
N PRO A 140 9.03 4.77 -14.80
CA PRO A 140 8.31 6.03 -14.59
C PRO A 140 7.85 6.62 -15.94
N SER A 141 6.91 5.94 -16.57
CA SER A 141 6.46 6.24 -17.94
C SER A 141 5.37 7.32 -18.01
N HIS A 142 4.77 7.70 -16.88
CA HIS A 142 3.60 8.58 -16.84
C HIS A 142 3.75 9.64 -15.77
N GLU A 143 3.04 10.77 -15.95
CA GLU A 143 2.89 11.79 -14.92
C GLU A 143 1.55 11.61 -14.22
N GLY A 144 1.52 11.78 -12.90
CA GLY A 144 0.29 11.74 -12.13
C GLY A 144 -0.29 13.13 -11.95
N PHE A 145 -1.60 13.27 -12.12
CA PHE A 145 -2.31 14.52 -11.90
C PHE A 145 -3.38 14.31 -10.85
N LYS A 146 -3.47 15.22 -9.88
CA LYS A 146 -4.49 15.15 -8.82
C LYS A 146 -5.21 16.50 -8.73
N LEU A 147 -6.53 16.44 -8.67
CA LEU A 147 -7.38 17.59 -8.44
C LEU A 147 -8.09 17.39 -7.10
N LYS A 148 -7.79 18.26 -6.14
CA LYS A 148 -8.50 18.23 -4.84
C LYS A 148 -9.88 18.81 -5.00
N LEU A 149 -10.85 18.15 -4.36
CA LEU A 149 -12.24 18.58 -4.38
C LEU A 149 -12.62 19.32 -3.11
#